data_d909e9561e515fff21d685f4a37f5c37
#
_entry.id   d909e9561e515fff21d685f4a37f5c37
#
_cell.length_a   1.000
_cell.length_b   1.000
_cell.length_c   1.000
_cell.angle_alpha   90.00
_cell.angle_beta   90.00
_cell.angle_gamma   90.00
#
_symmetry.space_group_name_H-M   'P 1'
#
loop_
_entity.id
_entity.type
_entity.pdbx_description
1 polymer ?
#
loop_
_entity_poly.entity_id
_entity_poly.type
_entity_poly.pdbx_seq_one_letter_code
_entity_poly.pdbx_strand_id
1 'polypeptide(L)'
;MPEIKLEHVTKRWAKFYAVEDLNLTIENNAFVTLLGPSGCGKTTTLRMIAGLETPTSGRITIGDKVVFDSDLGINVPANKRKVGFLFQNYALWPNMTVYQNISFGLSNIKEELPKIDFEAKNAARLAQILQTPSDVTAVLDECRDKDGKLEEKKAVLKLIDAFTLSQYTAKKLFGYHLENGADCAAAIAALQAKVDAAHKAAKDAGCTLDEEFRFCRDGSVVKQTRKLTKEEIDLSVRRVSRIVKIGMFMDRYLSLIHI
;
A
#
# COMPACT_ATOMS: atom_id res chain seq x y z
N MET A 1 -6.26 -10.32 13.81
CA MET A 1 -6.62 -9.03 14.42
C MET A 1 -6.58 -9.26 15.93
N PRO A 2 -5.91 -8.46 16.74
CA PRO A 2 -5.81 -8.69 18.17
C PRO A 2 -7.17 -8.54 18.87
N GLU A 3 -7.32 -9.16 20.03
CA GLU A 3 -8.49 -8.96 20.90
C GLU A 3 -8.63 -7.49 21.29
N ILE A 4 -9.86 -7.00 21.41
CA ILE A 4 -10.15 -5.65 21.91
C ILE A 4 -11.07 -5.78 23.12
N LYS A 5 -10.67 -5.21 24.25
CA LYS A 5 -11.43 -5.27 25.49
C LYS A 5 -11.71 -3.87 26.01
N LEU A 6 -12.98 -3.60 26.28
CA LEU A 6 -13.49 -2.41 26.95
C LEU A 6 -13.99 -2.82 28.32
N GLU A 7 -13.53 -2.14 29.37
CA GLU A 7 -13.89 -2.42 30.77
C GLU A 7 -14.35 -1.12 31.41
N HIS A 8 -15.61 -1.08 31.81
CA HIS A 8 -16.28 0.05 32.47
C HIS A 8 -16.13 1.38 31.70
N VAL A 9 -16.14 1.31 30.36
CA VAL A 9 -15.91 2.48 29.52
C VAL A 9 -17.11 3.39 29.50
N THR A 10 -16.92 4.63 29.96
CA THR A 10 -17.93 5.67 29.92
C THR A 10 -17.47 6.86 29.11
N LYS A 11 -18.37 7.42 28.30
CA LYS A 11 -18.18 8.71 27.62
C LYS A 11 -19.36 9.62 27.87
N ARG A 12 -19.10 10.78 28.45
CA ARG A 12 -20.10 11.82 28.67
C ARG A 12 -19.61 13.18 28.19
N TRP A 13 -20.53 13.99 27.73
CA TRP A 13 -20.33 15.41 27.48
C TRP A 13 -21.25 16.21 28.37
N ALA A 14 -20.70 16.89 29.36
CA ALA A 14 -21.42 17.56 30.43
C ALA A 14 -22.41 16.58 31.14
N LYS A 15 -23.71 16.73 30.92
CA LYS A 15 -24.77 15.88 31.50
C LYS A 15 -25.25 14.75 30.59
N PHE A 16 -24.78 14.72 29.31
CA PHE A 16 -25.23 13.71 28.36
C PHE A 16 -24.24 12.53 28.30
N TYR A 17 -24.76 11.34 28.56
CA TYR A 17 -24.01 10.09 28.42
C TYR A 17 -24.19 9.55 27.01
N ALA A 18 -23.10 9.51 26.25
CA ALA A 18 -23.09 8.90 24.93
C ALA A 18 -22.85 7.38 25.00
N VAL A 19 -22.05 6.95 25.99
CA VAL A 19 -21.77 5.57 26.34
C VAL A 19 -21.65 5.53 27.86
N GLU A 20 -22.33 4.60 28.50
CA GLU A 20 -22.33 4.46 29.95
C GLU A 20 -21.97 3.03 30.35
N ASP A 21 -20.94 2.89 31.16
CA ASP A 21 -20.45 1.65 31.75
C ASP A 21 -20.34 0.46 30.75
N LEU A 22 -19.83 0.71 29.57
CA LEU A 22 -19.74 -0.30 28.52
C LEU A 22 -18.63 -1.33 28.83
N ASN A 23 -19.08 -2.58 28.93
CA ASN A 23 -18.20 -3.75 29.00
C ASN A 23 -18.36 -4.57 27.71
N LEU A 24 -17.30 -4.72 26.92
CA LEU A 24 -17.34 -5.41 25.63
C LEU A 24 -15.98 -6.07 25.34
N THR A 25 -16.03 -7.33 24.99
CA THR A 25 -14.86 -8.06 24.49
C THR A 25 -15.09 -8.47 23.04
N ILE A 26 -14.18 -8.08 22.16
CA ILE A 26 -14.13 -8.51 20.77
C ILE A 26 -12.95 -9.46 20.65
N GLU A 27 -13.25 -10.73 20.44
CA GLU A 27 -12.24 -11.78 20.36
C GLU A 27 -11.30 -11.62 19.18
N ASN A 28 -10.16 -12.28 19.23
CA ASN A 28 -9.19 -12.28 18.16
C ASN A 28 -9.83 -12.78 16.84
N ASN A 29 -9.64 -12.02 15.76
CA ASN A 29 -10.20 -12.29 14.42
C ASN A 29 -11.75 -12.37 14.35
N ALA A 30 -12.49 -11.91 15.36
CA ALA A 30 -13.93 -11.86 15.30
C ALA A 30 -14.45 -10.74 14.38
N PHE A 31 -15.60 -10.99 13.74
CA PHE A 31 -16.39 -9.99 13.05
C PHE A 31 -17.58 -9.60 13.95
N VAL A 32 -17.62 -8.34 14.37
CA VAL A 32 -18.63 -7.83 15.30
C VAL A 32 -19.41 -6.70 14.68
N THR A 33 -20.74 -6.73 14.80
CA THR A 33 -21.65 -5.67 14.35
C THR A 33 -22.32 -5.01 15.55
N LEU A 34 -22.21 -3.69 15.65
CA LEU A 34 -22.94 -2.89 16.63
C LEU A 34 -24.27 -2.45 16.05
N LEU A 35 -25.39 -2.93 16.62
CA LEU A 35 -26.75 -2.57 16.22
C LEU A 35 -27.38 -1.65 17.24
N GLY A 36 -28.29 -0.78 16.79
CA GLY A 36 -29.05 0.12 17.65
C GLY A 36 -29.50 1.38 16.93
N PRO A 37 -30.41 2.18 17.50
CA PRO A 37 -30.95 3.40 16.92
C PRO A 37 -29.86 4.47 16.75
N SER A 38 -30.18 5.53 15.99
CA SER A 38 -29.30 6.70 15.88
C SER A 38 -29.08 7.33 17.25
N GLY A 39 -27.82 7.73 17.52
CA GLY A 39 -27.46 8.38 18.80
C GLY A 39 -27.14 7.43 19.96
N CYS A 40 -27.30 6.11 19.84
CA CYS A 40 -27.00 5.17 20.92
C CYS A 40 -25.52 4.87 21.17
N GLY A 41 -24.61 5.71 20.73
CA GLY A 41 -23.17 5.62 21.06
C GLY A 41 -22.30 4.75 20.17
N LYS A 42 -22.81 4.07 19.13
CA LYS A 42 -22.01 3.18 18.24
C LYS A 42 -20.77 3.84 17.67
N THR A 43 -20.95 4.98 17.03
CA THR A 43 -19.84 5.74 16.43
C THR A 43 -18.87 6.25 17.51
N THR A 44 -19.39 6.66 18.67
CA THR A 44 -18.56 7.09 19.79
C THR A 44 -17.71 5.95 20.31
N THR A 45 -18.26 4.75 20.46
CA THR A 45 -17.53 3.54 20.87
C THR A 45 -16.41 3.22 19.89
N LEU A 46 -16.70 3.19 18.59
CA LEU A 46 -15.68 2.95 17.55
C LEU A 46 -14.58 4.02 17.57
N ARG A 47 -14.94 5.31 17.76
CA ARG A 47 -13.96 6.40 17.87
C ARG A 47 -13.10 6.28 19.12
N MET A 48 -13.66 5.83 20.25
CA MET A 48 -12.89 5.59 21.47
C MET A 48 -11.87 4.47 21.29
N ILE A 49 -12.24 3.35 20.65
CA ILE A 49 -11.32 2.26 20.31
C ILE A 49 -10.19 2.77 19.40
N ALA A 50 -10.51 3.55 18.39
CA ALA A 50 -9.55 4.11 17.46
C ALA A 50 -8.66 5.21 18.06
N GLY A 51 -8.99 5.78 19.23
CA GLY A 51 -8.28 6.89 19.84
C GLY A 51 -8.59 8.25 19.21
N LEU A 52 -9.71 8.36 18.49
CA LEU A 52 -10.23 9.60 17.90
C LEU A 52 -11.18 10.34 18.86
N GLU A 53 -11.59 9.67 19.92
CA GLU A 53 -12.38 10.21 21.03
C GLU A 53 -11.80 9.67 22.33
N THR A 54 -11.68 10.53 23.34
CA THR A 54 -11.16 10.12 24.64
C THR A 54 -12.31 9.72 25.55
N PRO A 55 -12.33 8.49 26.13
CA PRO A 55 -13.31 8.13 27.16
C PRO A 55 -13.23 9.05 28.38
N THR A 56 -14.31 9.16 29.14
CA THR A 56 -14.32 9.89 30.41
C THR A 56 -13.75 9.02 31.54
N SER A 57 -14.04 7.71 31.51
CA SER A 57 -13.51 6.74 32.48
C SER A 57 -13.47 5.33 31.88
N GLY A 58 -12.81 4.40 32.58
CA GLY A 58 -12.69 3.00 32.22
C GLY A 58 -11.35 2.68 31.59
N ARG A 59 -11.27 1.48 30.98
CA ARG A 59 -10.04 0.94 30.37
C ARG A 59 -10.34 0.38 28.98
N ILE A 60 -9.40 0.59 28.05
CA ILE A 60 -9.40 -0.04 26.71
C ILE A 60 -8.07 -0.74 26.48
N THR A 61 -8.13 -2.03 26.13
CA THR A 61 -6.96 -2.86 25.82
C THR A 61 -7.07 -3.37 24.39
N ILE A 62 -5.96 -3.38 23.63
CA ILE A 62 -5.86 -3.93 22.28
C ILE A 62 -4.71 -4.93 22.26
N GLY A 63 -5.01 -6.22 22.14
CA GLY A 63 -4.06 -7.29 22.38
C GLY A 63 -3.51 -7.20 23.82
N ASP A 64 -2.19 -7.23 23.96
CA ASP A 64 -1.52 -7.14 25.27
C ASP A 64 -1.27 -5.69 25.73
N LYS A 65 -1.76 -4.70 24.97
CA LYS A 65 -1.47 -3.28 25.22
C LYS A 65 -2.67 -2.52 25.73
N VAL A 66 -2.57 -1.94 26.93
CA VAL A 66 -3.51 -0.92 27.42
C VAL A 66 -3.33 0.36 26.60
N VAL A 67 -4.39 0.80 25.91
CA VAL A 67 -4.38 2.02 25.06
C VAL A 67 -5.10 3.19 25.68
N PHE A 68 -5.99 2.93 26.65
CA PHE A 68 -6.61 3.93 27.50
C PHE A 68 -6.83 3.37 28.89
N ASP A 69 -6.58 4.15 29.92
CA ASP A 69 -6.89 3.84 31.30
C ASP A 69 -7.01 5.16 32.08
N SER A 70 -8.20 5.42 32.62
CA SER A 70 -8.49 6.67 33.37
C SER A 70 -7.72 6.74 34.67
N ASP A 71 -7.52 5.62 35.37
CA ASP A 71 -6.93 5.56 36.70
C ASP A 71 -5.41 5.65 36.64
N LEU A 72 -4.83 5.08 35.56
CA LEU A 72 -3.38 5.14 35.33
C LEU A 72 -2.97 6.36 34.46
N GLY A 73 -3.91 7.17 34.00
CA GLY A 73 -3.63 8.31 33.13
C GLY A 73 -3.10 7.95 31.74
N ILE A 74 -3.37 6.71 31.27
CA ILE A 74 -2.88 6.22 29.98
C ILE A 74 -3.84 6.68 28.89
N ASN A 75 -3.32 7.38 27.86
CA ASN A 75 -4.08 7.69 26.65
C ASN A 75 -3.17 7.66 25.42
N VAL A 76 -3.14 6.52 24.75
CA VAL A 76 -2.33 6.32 23.54
C VAL A 76 -3.03 6.99 22.36
N PRO A 77 -2.36 7.91 21.64
CA PRO A 77 -2.96 8.60 20.48
C PRO A 77 -3.26 7.64 19.32
N ALA A 78 -4.24 7.99 18.48
CA ALA A 78 -4.76 7.15 17.40
C ALA A 78 -3.66 6.57 16.48
N ASN A 79 -2.67 7.37 16.09
CA ASN A 79 -1.56 6.95 15.22
C ASN A 79 -0.64 5.88 15.83
N LYS A 80 -0.71 5.66 17.15
CA LYS A 80 0.09 4.65 17.86
C LYS A 80 -0.72 3.41 18.27
N ARG A 81 -2.04 3.38 18.01
CA ARG A 81 -2.90 2.24 18.34
C ARG A 81 -2.88 1.11 17.30
N LYS A 82 -2.34 1.36 16.10
CA LYS A 82 -2.29 0.42 14.96
C LYS A 82 -3.68 -0.12 14.57
N VAL A 83 -4.71 0.71 14.66
CA VAL A 83 -6.10 0.41 14.29
C VAL A 83 -6.43 1.19 13.03
N GLY A 84 -6.99 0.51 12.01
CA GLY A 84 -7.59 1.17 10.86
C GLY A 84 -9.00 1.67 11.20
N PHE A 85 -9.34 2.89 10.79
CA PHE A 85 -10.67 3.47 10.99
C PHE A 85 -11.22 4.02 9.68
N LEU A 86 -12.40 3.54 9.28
CA LEU A 86 -13.09 4.05 8.09
C LEU A 86 -14.15 5.07 8.54
N PHE A 87 -14.00 6.31 8.08
CA PHE A 87 -14.96 7.38 8.35
C PHE A 87 -16.24 7.20 7.53
N GLN A 88 -17.38 7.66 8.04
CA GLN A 88 -18.67 7.62 7.33
C GLN A 88 -18.67 8.41 6.01
N ASN A 89 -17.88 9.47 5.93
CA ASN A 89 -17.67 10.28 4.73
C ASN A 89 -16.44 9.82 3.91
N TYR A 90 -15.94 8.62 4.20
CA TYR A 90 -14.74 8.01 3.59
C TYR A 90 -13.45 8.83 3.73
N ALA A 91 -13.48 10.06 4.21
CA ALA A 91 -12.35 10.99 4.39
C ALA A 91 -11.47 11.14 3.14
N LEU A 92 -12.08 11.20 1.97
CA LEU A 92 -11.38 11.35 0.69
C LEU A 92 -11.01 12.82 0.44
N TRP A 93 -9.86 13.04 -0.21
CA TRP A 93 -9.37 14.34 -0.61
C TRP A 93 -9.88 14.65 -2.03
N PRO A 94 -10.84 15.56 -2.22
CA PRO A 94 -11.46 15.81 -3.53
C PRO A 94 -10.51 16.43 -4.56
N ASN A 95 -9.46 17.10 -4.10
CA ASN A 95 -8.40 17.69 -4.91
C ASN A 95 -7.28 16.73 -5.28
N MET A 96 -7.39 15.46 -4.90
CA MET A 96 -6.45 14.40 -5.24
C MET A 96 -7.09 13.38 -6.17
N THR A 97 -6.28 12.77 -7.03
CA THR A 97 -6.73 11.63 -7.83
C THR A 97 -6.97 10.40 -6.96
N VAL A 98 -7.62 9.37 -7.50
CA VAL A 98 -7.78 8.07 -6.82
C VAL A 98 -6.42 7.52 -6.41
N TYR A 99 -5.44 7.54 -7.32
CA TYR A 99 -4.08 7.12 -7.02
C TYR A 99 -3.47 7.90 -5.85
N GLN A 100 -3.58 9.23 -5.86
CA GLN A 100 -3.03 10.07 -4.81
C GLN A 100 -3.68 9.82 -3.44
N ASN A 101 -5.01 9.61 -3.41
CA ASN A 101 -5.73 9.27 -2.18
C ASN A 101 -5.23 7.95 -1.57
N ILE A 102 -5.01 6.92 -2.39
CA ILE A 102 -4.53 5.61 -1.91
C ILE A 102 -3.06 5.70 -1.48
N SER A 103 -2.22 6.39 -2.26
CA SER A 103 -0.78 6.47 -2.02
C SER A 103 -0.37 7.39 -0.87
N PHE A 104 -1.23 8.35 -0.50
CA PHE A 104 -0.93 9.37 0.51
C PHE A 104 -0.46 8.79 1.86
N GLY A 105 -1.19 7.80 2.37
CA GLY A 105 -0.83 7.12 3.62
C GLY A 105 0.53 6.41 3.53
N LEU A 106 0.75 5.69 2.43
CA LEU A 106 1.96 4.91 2.21
C LEU A 106 3.23 5.77 2.14
N SER A 107 3.14 6.99 1.61
CA SER A 107 4.28 7.90 1.44
C SER A 107 4.84 8.45 2.77
N ASN A 108 4.06 8.38 3.84
CA ASN A 108 4.42 8.98 5.13
C ASN A 108 4.85 7.98 6.21
N ILE A 109 4.64 6.69 5.96
CA ILE A 109 5.00 5.63 6.91
C ILE A 109 6.50 5.32 6.78
N LYS A 110 7.20 5.24 7.92
CA LYS A 110 8.55 4.68 8.04
C LYS A 110 8.44 3.32 8.72
N GLU A 111 8.97 2.31 8.08
CA GLU A 111 8.96 0.94 8.59
C GLU A 111 10.35 0.31 8.45
N GLU A 112 10.60 -0.74 9.22
CA GLU A 112 11.77 -1.58 9.07
C GLU A 112 11.59 -2.50 7.88
N LEU A 113 12.20 -2.12 6.74
CA LEU A 113 12.03 -2.77 5.45
C LEU A 113 13.34 -3.41 4.99
N PRO A 114 13.29 -4.47 4.18
CA PRO A 114 14.46 -5.01 3.52
C PRO A 114 15.21 -3.93 2.72
N LYS A 115 16.54 -3.98 2.76
CA LYS A 115 17.37 -3.22 1.83
C LYS A 115 17.36 -3.95 0.49
N ILE A 116 16.85 -3.31 -0.57
CA ILE A 116 16.69 -3.90 -1.91
C ILE A 116 17.47 -3.05 -2.92
N ASP A 117 18.11 -3.71 -3.89
CA ASP A 117 18.63 -3.06 -5.07
C ASP A 117 17.53 -3.02 -6.15
N PHE A 118 16.79 -1.91 -6.20
CA PHE A 118 15.69 -1.74 -7.15
C PHE A 118 16.17 -1.59 -8.58
N GLU A 119 17.36 -1.05 -8.80
CA GLU A 119 17.89 -0.89 -10.17
C GLU A 119 18.21 -2.25 -10.78
N ALA A 120 18.89 -3.10 -10.03
CA ALA A 120 19.20 -4.47 -10.45
C ALA A 120 17.93 -5.31 -10.60
N LYS A 121 16.98 -5.21 -9.65
CA LYS A 121 15.69 -5.91 -9.72
C LYS A 121 14.91 -5.55 -10.97
N ASN A 122 14.84 -4.27 -11.31
CA ASN A 122 14.15 -3.80 -12.51
C ASN A 122 14.88 -4.18 -13.79
N ALA A 123 16.23 -4.15 -13.77
CA ALA A 123 17.02 -4.61 -14.91
C ALA A 123 16.80 -6.10 -15.18
N ALA A 124 16.84 -6.94 -14.17
CA ALA A 124 16.56 -8.37 -14.28
C ALA A 124 15.16 -8.63 -14.83
N ARG A 125 14.14 -7.93 -14.28
CA ARG A 125 12.76 -8.07 -14.74
C ARG A 125 12.56 -7.65 -16.19
N LEU A 126 13.17 -6.53 -16.61
CA LEU A 126 13.14 -6.08 -18.00
C LEU A 126 13.87 -7.06 -18.93
N ALA A 127 15.05 -7.57 -18.52
CA ALA A 127 15.77 -8.56 -19.31
C ALA A 127 14.94 -9.84 -19.52
N GLN A 128 14.23 -10.28 -18.49
CA GLN A 128 13.34 -11.44 -18.59
C GLN A 128 12.19 -11.19 -19.58
N ILE A 129 11.52 -10.04 -19.53
CA ILE A 129 10.41 -9.71 -20.42
C ILE A 129 10.88 -9.57 -21.87
N LEU A 130 12.06 -9.00 -22.09
CA LEU A 130 12.64 -8.83 -23.44
C LEU A 130 13.07 -10.14 -24.08
N GLN A 131 13.12 -11.26 -23.35
CA GLN A 131 13.33 -12.60 -23.93
C GLN A 131 12.10 -13.11 -24.69
N THR A 132 10.90 -12.58 -24.38
CA THR A 132 9.65 -12.90 -25.08
C THR A 132 9.02 -11.65 -25.69
N PRO A 133 9.66 -11.01 -26.69
CA PRO A 133 9.19 -9.74 -27.27
C PRO A 133 7.80 -9.87 -27.91
N SER A 134 7.43 -11.07 -28.37
CA SER A 134 6.09 -11.38 -28.90
C SER A 134 4.95 -11.08 -27.91
N ASP A 135 5.17 -11.33 -26.62
CA ASP A 135 4.15 -11.10 -25.59
C ASP A 135 3.93 -9.61 -25.37
N VAL A 136 5.03 -8.82 -25.47
CA VAL A 136 4.97 -7.36 -25.37
C VAL A 136 4.28 -6.76 -26.59
N THR A 137 4.64 -7.21 -27.81
CA THR A 137 4.01 -6.71 -29.06
C THR A 137 2.54 -7.05 -29.10
N ALA A 138 2.10 -8.24 -28.66
CA ALA A 138 0.70 -8.60 -28.57
C ALA A 138 -0.10 -7.64 -27.67
N VAL A 139 0.46 -7.26 -26.51
CA VAL A 139 -0.15 -6.27 -25.61
C VAL A 139 -0.21 -4.88 -26.25
N LEU A 140 0.84 -4.48 -26.98
CA LEU A 140 0.89 -3.18 -27.65
C LEU A 140 -0.09 -3.10 -28.83
N ASP A 141 -0.27 -4.17 -29.58
CA ASP A 141 -1.22 -4.23 -30.71
C ASP A 141 -2.69 -4.02 -30.27
N GLU A 142 -3.06 -4.52 -29.09
CA GLU A 142 -4.36 -4.23 -28.49
C GLU A 142 -4.58 -2.73 -28.15
N CYS A 143 -3.52 -1.95 -28.13
CA CYS A 143 -3.54 -0.54 -27.76
C CYS A 143 -3.58 0.41 -28.96
N ARG A 144 -3.58 -0.14 -30.18
CA ARG A 144 -3.70 0.68 -31.40
C ARG A 144 -5.12 1.21 -31.55
N ASP A 145 -5.23 2.43 -32.04
CA ASP A 145 -6.50 3.03 -32.43
C ASP A 145 -6.97 2.52 -33.81
N LYS A 146 -8.09 3.04 -34.29
CA LYS A 146 -8.67 2.66 -35.60
C LYS A 146 -7.78 3.04 -36.79
N ASP A 147 -6.87 4.01 -36.60
CA ASP A 147 -5.92 4.50 -37.57
C ASP A 147 -4.56 3.78 -37.46
N GLY A 148 -4.47 2.75 -36.58
CA GLY A 148 -3.26 1.97 -36.32
C GLY A 148 -2.22 2.68 -35.46
N LYS A 149 -2.52 3.86 -34.92
CA LYS A 149 -1.60 4.63 -34.07
C LYS A 149 -1.62 4.10 -32.65
N LEU A 150 -0.44 3.90 -32.07
CA LEU A 150 -0.26 3.44 -30.71
C LEU A 150 -0.50 4.58 -29.71
N GLU A 151 -1.45 4.38 -28.79
CA GLU A 151 -1.72 5.35 -27.72
C GLU A 151 -0.80 5.05 -26.52
N GLU A 152 0.23 5.89 -26.31
CA GLU A 152 1.24 5.68 -25.25
C GLU A 152 0.64 5.46 -23.86
N LYS A 153 -0.30 6.30 -23.43
CA LYS A 153 -0.92 6.17 -22.10
C LYS A 153 -1.61 4.82 -21.89
N LYS A 154 -2.36 4.39 -22.89
CA LYS A 154 -3.07 3.12 -22.88
C LYS A 154 -2.11 1.95 -22.93
N ALA A 155 -1.08 2.04 -23.77
CA ALA A 155 -0.02 1.04 -23.88
C ALA A 155 0.74 0.86 -22.55
N VAL A 156 1.18 1.93 -21.93
CA VAL A 156 1.87 1.87 -20.63
C VAL A 156 0.97 1.26 -19.55
N LEU A 157 -0.32 1.62 -19.48
CA LEU A 157 -1.26 1.01 -18.52
C LEU A 157 -1.44 -0.48 -18.77
N LYS A 158 -1.59 -0.91 -20.01
CA LYS A 158 -1.71 -2.33 -20.36
C LYS A 158 -0.43 -3.11 -20.02
N LEU A 159 0.76 -2.55 -20.29
CA LEU A 159 2.04 -3.17 -19.92
C LEU A 159 2.19 -3.32 -18.39
N ILE A 160 1.75 -2.31 -17.61
CA ILE A 160 1.72 -2.39 -16.16
C ILE A 160 0.87 -3.58 -15.70
N ASP A 161 -0.32 -3.75 -16.29
CA ASP A 161 -1.25 -4.78 -15.87
C ASP A 161 -0.82 -6.18 -16.34
N ALA A 162 -0.35 -6.32 -17.57
CA ALA A 162 0.08 -7.58 -18.15
C ALA A 162 1.31 -8.17 -17.45
N PHE A 163 2.33 -7.31 -17.20
CA PHE A 163 3.60 -7.76 -16.65
C PHE A 163 3.81 -7.43 -15.17
N THR A 164 2.81 -6.87 -14.51
CA THR A 164 2.88 -6.47 -13.08
C THR A 164 4.05 -5.54 -12.79
N LEU A 165 4.19 -4.49 -13.61
CA LEU A 165 5.29 -3.53 -13.54
C LEU A 165 4.90 -2.27 -12.76
N SER A 166 5.92 -1.54 -12.28
CA SER A 166 5.76 -0.15 -11.89
C SER A 166 5.59 0.74 -13.13
N GLN A 167 5.00 1.92 -12.96
CA GLN A 167 4.87 2.88 -14.05
C GLN A 167 6.22 3.24 -14.66
N TYR A 168 7.25 3.36 -13.85
CA TYR A 168 8.61 3.67 -14.30
C TYR A 168 9.17 2.54 -15.19
N THR A 169 9.06 1.30 -14.75
CA THR A 169 9.55 0.13 -15.49
C THR A 169 8.75 -0.11 -16.77
N ALA A 170 7.43 0.10 -16.75
CA ALA A 170 6.59 -0.02 -17.93
C ALA A 170 6.92 1.06 -18.99
N LYS A 171 7.20 2.31 -18.58
CA LYS A 171 7.68 3.35 -19.49
C LYS A 171 9.03 3.00 -20.12
N LYS A 172 9.96 2.42 -19.35
CA LYS A 172 11.21 1.91 -19.89
C LYS A 172 10.99 0.80 -20.92
N LEU A 173 10.08 -0.15 -20.61
CA LEU A 173 9.74 -1.23 -21.52
C LEU A 173 9.14 -0.69 -22.82
N PHE A 174 8.22 0.28 -22.74
CA PHE A 174 7.65 0.95 -23.90
C PHE A 174 8.72 1.66 -24.75
N GLY A 175 9.71 2.27 -24.12
CA GLY A 175 10.81 2.97 -24.78
C GLY A 175 11.79 2.08 -25.56
N TYR A 176 11.67 0.76 -25.51
CA TYR A 176 12.42 -0.14 -26.38
C TYR A 176 11.83 -0.28 -27.79
N HIS A 177 10.63 0.27 -28.04
CA HIS A 177 9.98 0.32 -29.35
C HIS A 177 9.92 -1.05 -30.06
N LEU A 178 9.52 -2.07 -29.31
CA LEU A 178 9.46 -3.45 -29.81
C LEU A 178 8.47 -3.62 -30.97
N GLU A 179 7.48 -2.74 -31.07
CA GLU A 179 6.53 -2.67 -32.19
C GLU A 179 7.19 -2.43 -33.55
N ASN A 180 8.44 -1.93 -33.55
CA ASN A 180 9.20 -1.65 -34.77
C ASN A 180 10.22 -2.76 -35.09
N GLY A 181 10.15 -3.92 -34.41
CA GLY A 181 11.06 -5.05 -34.63
C GLY A 181 12.47 -4.78 -34.07
N ALA A 182 12.61 -3.99 -33.01
CA ALA A 182 13.89 -3.68 -32.39
C ALA A 182 14.62 -4.94 -31.92
N ASP A 183 15.93 -5.00 -32.15
CA ASP A 183 16.77 -6.08 -31.63
C ASP A 183 16.93 -5.97 -30.12
N CYS A 184 16.43 -6.97 -29.42
CA CYS A 184 16.47 -7.02 -27.95
C CYS A 184 17.80 -7.54 -27.40
N ALA A 185 18.65 -8.18 -28.22
CA ALA A 185 19.86 -8.86 -27.73
C ALA A 185 20.83 -7.88 -27.03
N ALA A 186 21.09 -6.74 -27.65
CA ALA A 186 21.96 -5.72 -27.07
C ALA A 186 21.36 -5.13 -25.78
N ALA A 187 20.04 -4.90 -25.76
CA ALA A 187 19.34 -4.39 -24.59
C ALA A 187 19.38 -5.40 -23.42
N ILE A 188 19.15 -6.67 -23.70
CA ILE A 188 19.23 -7.76 -22.71
C ILE A 188 20.65 -7.85 -22.14
N ALA A 189 21.68 -7.83 -23.00
CA ALA A 189 23.08 -7.88 -22.55
C ALA A 189 23.43 -6.69 -21.65
N ALA A 190 23.01 -5.48 -22.00
CA ALA A 190 23.22 -4.27 -21.18
C ALA A 190 22.50 -4.35 -19.82
N LEU A 191 21.29 -4.92 -19.77
CA LEU A 191 20.55 -5.11 -18.54
C LEU A 191 21.19 -6.19 -17.66
N GLN A 192 21.65 -7.29 -18.25
CA GLN A 192 22.37 -8.34 -17.56
C GLN A 192 23.69 -7.84 -16.97
N ALA A 193 24.48 -7.05 -17.71
CA ALA A 193 25.69 -6.42 -17.19
C ALA A 193 25.44 -5.56 -15.94
N LYS A 194 24.28 -4.88 -15.86
CA LYS A 194 23.86 -4.13 -14.66
C LYS A 194 23.56 -5.05 -13.47
N VAL A 195 22.91 -6.17 -13.72
CA VAL A 195 22.61 -7.18 -12.68
C VAL A 195 23.91 -7.76 -12.13
N ASP A 196 24.84 -8.12 -13.00
CA ASP A 196 26.15 -8.67 -12.63
C ASP A 196 26.99 -7.66 -11.83
N ALA A 197 26.97 -6.39 -12.25
CA ALA A 197 27.63 -5.30 -11.53
C ALA A 197 27.06 -5.12 -10.12
N ALA A 198 25.73 -5.22 -9.96
CA ALA A 198 25.07 -5.14 -8.65
C ALA A 198 25.45 -6.31 -7.73
N HIS A 199 25.48 -7.54 -8.25
CA HIS A 199 25.95 -8.71 -7.49
C HIS A 199 27.38 -8.54 -7.05
N LYS A 200 28.27 -8.04 -7.92
CA LYS A 200 29.67 -7.76 -7.59
C LYS A 200 29.77 -6.69 -6.51
N ALA A 201 29.08 -5.58 -6.66
CA ALA A 201 29.07 -4.49 -5.66
C ALA A 201 28.53 -4.94 -4.31
N ALA A 202 27.50 -5.78 -4.28
CA ALA A 202 27.00 -6.37 -3.04
C ALA A 202 28.07 -7.25 -2.35
N LYS A 203 28.77 -8.08 -3.13
CA LYS A 203 29.85 -8.95 -2.63
C LYS A 203 31.02 -8.14 -2.09
N ASP A 204 31.43 -7.08 -2.76
CA ASP A 204 32.49 -6.16 -2.32
C ASP A 204 32.10 -5.45 -1.00
N ALA A 205 30.80 -5.27 -0.75
CA ALA A 205 30.25 -4.74 0.51
C ALA A 205 30.03 -5.82 1.60
N GLY A 206 30.48 -7.05 1.40
CA GLY A 206 30.31 -8.16 2.36
C GLY A 206 28.87 -8.65 2.48
N CYS A 207 28.08 -8.51 1.42
CA CYS A 207 26.70 -8.96 1.32
C CYS A 207 26.49 -9.83 0.07
N THR A 208 25.37 -10.55 0.04
CA THR A 208 24.88 -11.21 -1.18
C THR A 208 23.50 -10.61 -1.56
N LEU A 209 23.11 -10.74 -2.82
CA LEU A 209 21.73 -10.46 -3.24
C LEU A 209 20.98 -11.78 -3.43
N ASP A 210 19.79 -11.88 -2.88
CA ASP A 210 18.90 -13.01 -3.11
C ASP A 210 18.09 -12.86 -4.43
N GLU A 211 17.18 -13.80 -4.70
CA GLU A 211 16.32 -13.80 -5.91
C GLU A 211 15.42 -12.55 -6.03
N GLU A 212 15.12 -11.90 -4.90
CA GLU A 212 14.34 -10.66 -4.84
C GLU A 212 15.23 -9.40 -4.81
N PHE A 213 16.54 -9.56 -5.03
CA PHE A 213 17.54 -8.49 -4.96
C PHE A 213 17.61 -7.80 -3.59
N ARG A 214 17.30 -8.53 -2.50
CA ARG A 214 17.48 -8.07 -1.14
C ARG A 214 18.92 -8.33 -0.69
N PHE A 215 19.51 -7.36 -0.01
CA PHE A 215 20.82 -7.55 0.58
C PHE A 215 20.73 -8.53 1.74
N CYS A 216 21.54 -9.57 1.69
CA CYS A 216 21.68 -10.58 2.74
C CYS A 216 23.09 -10.56 3.31
N ARG A 217 23.21 -10.69 4.64
CA ARG A 217 24.48 -10.85 5.37
C ARG A 217 24.32 -12.01 6.35
N ASP A 218 25.28 -12.92 6.36
CA ASP A 218 25.26 -14.11 7.23
C ASP A 218 23.94 -14.89 7.18
N GLY A 219 23.38 -15.05 5.99
CA GLY A 219 22.12 -15.76 5.75
C GLY A 219 20.85 -15.00 6.15
N SER A 220 20.97 -13.77 6.67
CA SER A 220 19.82 -12.96 7.12
C SER A 220 19.64 -11.74 6.22
N VAL A 221 18.38 -11.39 5.95
CA VAL A 221 18.03 -10.19 5.15
C VAL A 221 18.37 -8.92 5.94
N VAL A 222 19.18 -8.05 5.33
CA VAL A 222 19.51 -6.75 5.91
C VAL A 222 18.29 -5.83 5.85
N LYS A 223 17.85 -5.34 6.99
CA LYS A 223 16.73 -4.41 7.12
C LYS A 223 17.22 -3.00 7.47
N GLN A 224 16.46 -2.01 7.07
CA GLN A 224 16.69 -0.60 7.40
C GLN A 224 15.36 0.13 7.61
N THR A 225 15.33 1.06 8.56
CA THR A 225 14.16 1.93 8.77
C THR A 225 14.13 3.00 7.70
N ARG A 226 13.20 2.88 6.77
CA ARG A 226 13.02 3.82 5.66
C ARG A 226 11.56 3.99 5.28
N LYS A 227 11.28 5.01 4.48
CA LYS A 227 10.00 5.12 3.76
C LYS A 227 9.98 4.16 2.58
N LEU A 228 8.79 3.80 2.12
CA LEU A 228 8.59 3.15 0.84
C LEU A 228 9.10 4.04 -0.29
N THR A 229 9.74 3.45 -1.27
CA THR A 229 10.11 4.14 -2.50
C THR A 229 8.86 4.42 -3.35
N LYS A 230 8.97 5.36 -4.29
CA LYS A 230 7.87 5.65 -5.22
C LYS A 230 7.42 4.41 -6.00
N GLU A 231 8.35 3.53 -6.32
CA GLU A 231 8.09 2.29 -7.03
C GLU A 231 7.35 1.27 -6.17
N GLU A 232 7.75 1.07 -4.91
CA GLU A 232 7.04 0.21 -3.97
C GLU A 232 5.61 0.69 -3.70
N ILE A 233 5.42 2.01 -3.60
CA ILE A 233 4.10 2.62 -3.46
C ILE A 233 3.27 2.35 -4.72
N ASP A 234 3.81 2.58 -5.91
CA ASP A 234 3.11 2.35 -7.18
C ASP A 234 2.68 0.88 -7.33
N LEU A 235 3.58 -0.06 -7.09
CA LEU A 235 3.27 -1.49 -7.14
C LEU A 235 2.19 -1.88 -6.12
N SER A 236 2.25 -1.34 -4.90
CA SER A 236 1.25 -1.61 -3.85
C SER A 236 -0.12 -1.06 -4.22
N VAL A 237 -0.19 0.19 -4.69
CA VAL A 237 -1.43 0.83 -5.15
C VAL A 237 -2.04 0.05 -6.31
N ARG A 238 -1.25 -0.33 -7.31
CA ARG A 238 -1.74 -1.07 -8.47
C ARG A 238 -2.16 -2.49 -8.14
N ARG A 239 -1.48 -3.15 -7.21
CA ARG A 239 -1.91 -4.47 -6.71
C ARG A 239 -3.32 -4.38 -6.11
N VAL A 240 -3.56 -3.41 -5.24
CA VAL A 240 -4.88 -3.23 -4.61
C VAL A 240 -5.91 -2.82 -5.66
N SER A 241 -5.59 -1.89 -6.56
CA SER A 241 -6.51 -1.42 -7.60
C SER A 241 -6.98 -2.54 -8.54
N ARG A 242 -6.13 -3.53 -8.81
CA ARG A 242 -6.51 -4.74 -9.57
C ARG A 242 -7.49 -5.62 -8.81
N ILE A 243 -7.24 -5.85 -7.51
CA ILE A 243 -8.13 -6.66 -6.66
C ILE A 243 -9.55 -6.07 -6.65
N VAL A 244 -9.66 -4.75 -6.52
CA VAL A 244 -10.95 -4.03 -6.48
C VAL A 244 -11.44 -3.54 -7.84
N LYS A 245 -10.72 -3.85 -8.93
CA LYS A 245 -11.06 -3.54 -10.33
C LYS A 245 -11.26 -2.04 -10.64
N ILE A 246 -10.48 -1.17 -10.00
CA ILE A 246 -10.53 0.29 -10.22
C ILE A 246 -9.32 0.85 -10.98
N GLY A 247 -8.50 0.00 -11.59
CA GLY A 247 -7.26 0.40 -12.29
C GLY A 247 -7.46 1.51 -13.33
N MET A 248 -8.59 1.48 -14.06
CA MET A 248 -8.92 2.49 -15.08
C MET A 248 -9.28 3.88 -14.51
N PHE A 249 -9.50 3.99 -13.20
CA PHE A 249 -9.92 5.24 -12.55
C PHE A 249 -8.78 5.94 -11.80
N MET A 250 -7.57 5.38 -11.78
CA MET A 250 -6.46 5.86 -10.96
C MET A 250 -6.12 7.34 -11.16
N ASP A 251 -6.21 7.84 -12.39
CA ASP A 251 -5.89 9.23 -12.74
C ASP A 251 -7.08 10.19 -12.60
N ARG A 252 -8.27 9.69 -12.22
CA ARG A 252 -9.46 10.53 -12.06
C ARG A 252 -9.44 11.21 -10.69
N TYR A 253 -9.91 12.46 -10.66
CA TYR A 253 -10.21 13.18 -9.42
C TYR A 253 -11.49 12.63 -8.80
N LEU A 254 -11.52 12.55 -7.47
CA LEU A 254 -12.70 12.15 -6.74
C LEU A 254 -13.65 13.36 -6.62
N SER A 255 -14.82 13.26 -7.22
CA SER A 255 -15.88 14.24 -7.00
C SER A 255 -16.82 13.74 -5.92
N LEU A 256 -16.89 14.44 -4.79
CA LEU A 256 -17.81 14.13 -3.69
C LEU A 256 -19.29 14.44 -4.05
N ILE A 257 -19.54 15.02 -5.22
CA ILE A 257 -20.89 15.41 -5.67
C ILE A 257 -21.67 14.20 -6.23
N HIS A 258 -20.97 13.11 -6.53
CA HIS A 258 -21.55 11.92 -7.15
C HIS A 258 -21.44 10.64 -6.29
N ILE A 259 -21.23 10.78 -4.98
CA ILE A 259 -21.29 9.67 -4.01
C ILE A 259 -22.61 9.72 -3.26
#